data_722eeb573ffc517fedc5f75c0004927c
#
_entry.id   722eeb573ffc517fedc5f75c0004927c
#
_cell.length_a   1.000
_cell.length_b   1.000
_cell.length_c   1.000
_cell.angle_alpha   90.00
_cell.angle_beta   90.00
_cell.angle_gamma   90.00
#
_symmetry.space_group_name_H-M   'P 1'
#
loop_
_entity.id
_entity.type
_entity.pdbx_description
1 polymer ?
#
loop_
_entity_poly.entity_id
_entity_poly.type
_entity_poly.pdbx_seq_one_letter_code
_entity_poly.pdbx_strand_id
1 'polypeptide(L)'
;KLLVLDSSGLVASVALIEDDQLIAEYTTGNKLTHSQTLLPMLDEVIKRTSFEIEDIDAVAVAKGPGSFTGLRIGAATAKGLGLALDKPIIPVPTVDGLAYQLFGTSMIICPMMDARRKQVYTGFYRFEGSEMKVLKEQCAQSVEDTLIQLMEYNEPVVFLGDGVPVYKEEILEKMGDLAIFAPAHANRQRAAAVGTLAQVYFAQGIYESADEFVPEYLRKSQAEREREESSIPLPLACWCSAPVNVPSR
;
A
#
# COMPACT_ATOMS: atom_id res chain seq x y z
N LYS A 1 23.03 4.26 -3.75
CA LYS A 1 22.23 3.87 -4.92
C LYS A 1 21.13 2.91 -4.49
N LEU A 2 19.89 3.23 -4.78
CA LEU A 2 18.75 2.37 -4.45
C LEU A 2 18.04 1.88 -5.71
N LEU A 3 17.67 0.61 -5.69
CA LEU A 3 16.70 0.03 -6.59
C LEU A 3 15.37 -0.07 -5.84
N VAL A 4 14.29 0.41 -6.43
CA VAL A 4 13.01 0.57 -5.74
C VAL A 4 11.88 -0.12 -6.49
N LEU A 5 11.04 -0.85 -5.74
CA LEU A 5 9.92 -1.61 -6.27
C LEU A 5 8.63 -1.29 -5.52
N ASP A 6 7.56 -1.04 -6.27
CA ASP A 6 6.20 -0.99 -5.70
C ASP A 6 5.21 -1.72 -6.62
N SER A 7 4.60 -2.75 -6.09
CA SER A 7 3.53 -3.53 -6.72
C SER A 7 2.33 -3.73 -5.77
N SER A 8 2.24 -2.88 -4.76
CA SER A 8 1.25 -2.97 -3.68
C SER A 8 -0.17 -2.60 -4.08
N GLY A 9 -0.33 -1.81 -5.14
CA GLY A 9 -1.62 -1.27 -5.60
C GLY A 9 -2.01 -1.71 -7.02
N LEU A 10 -2.83 -0.87 -7.67
CA LEU A 10 -3.25 -1.08 -9.07
C LEU A 10 -2.15 -0.80 -10.07
N VAL A 11 -1.14 -0.04 -9.70
CA VAL A 11 0.00 0.29 -10.54
C VAL A 11 1.22 -0.54 -10.13
N ALA A 12 2.07 -0.85 -11.11
CA ALA A 12 3.43 -1.32 -10.88
C ALA A 12 4.37 -0.14 -11.08
N SER A 13 5.35 0.02 -10.21
CA SER A 13 6.34 1.09 -10.29
C SER A 13 7.72 0.57 -9.91
N VAL A 14 8.74 0.98 -10.68
CA VAL A 14 10.15 0.73 -10.39
C VAL A 14 10.92 2.04 -10.50
N ALA A 15 11.95 2.24 -9.69
CA ALA A 15 12.80 3.41 -9.78
C ALA A 15 14.26 3.08 -9.46
N LEU A 16 15.16 3.90 -9.98
CA LEU A 16 16.57 3.95 -9.62
C LEU A 16 16.86 5.32 -9.03
N ILE A 17 17.44 5.34 -7.84
CA ILE A 17 17.82 6.57 -7.14
C ILE A 17 19.31 6.50 -6.80
N GLU A 18 20.01 7.57 -7.08
CA GLU A 18 21.40 7.76 -6.68
C GLU A 18 21.52 9.05 -5.90
N ASP A 19 21.90 8.93 -4.63
CA ASP A 19 21.93 10.03 -3.67
C ASP A 19 20.59 10.79 -3.64
N ASP A 20 20.57 12.07 -3.97
CA ASP A 20 19.36 12.91 -4.03
C ASP A 20 18.72 12.98 -5.43
N GLN A 21 19.17 12.14 -6.38
CA GLN A 21 18.72 12.15 -7.77
C GLN A 21 17.86 10.94 -8.12
N LEU A 22 16.67 11.20 -8.62
CA LEU A 22 15.88 10.21 -9.33
C LEU A 22 16.49 10.00 -10.72
N ILE A 23 17.19 8.88 -10.92
CA ILE A 23 17.84 8.56 -12.20
C ILE A 23 16.79 8.14 -13.24
N ALA A 24 15.86 7.29 -12.84
CA ALA A 24 14.76 6.86 -13.69
C ALA A 24 13.61 6.30 -12.87
N GLU A 25 12.40 6.43 -13.40
CA GLU A 25 11.20 5.79 -12.87
C GLU A 25 10.35 5.27 -14.03
N TYR A 26 9.81 4.09 -13.85
CA TYR A 26 8.78 3.54 -14.74
C TYR A 26 7.57 3.14 -13.92
N THR A 27 6.46 3.81 -14.14
CA THR A 27 5.16 3.53 -13.50
C THR A 27 4.12 3.22 -14.56
N THR A 28 3.39 2.12 -14.39
CA THR A 28 2.32 1.74 -15.30
C THR A 28 1.10 1.21 -14.56
N GLY A 29 -0.09 1.62 -15.02
CA GLY A 29 -1.40 1.16 -14.55
C GLY A 29 -2.14 0.37 -15.61
N ASN A 30 -1.48 -0.56 -16.28
CA ASN A 30 -2.09 -1.40 -17.33
C ASN A 30 -2.86 -2.59 -16.71
N LYS A 31 -3.58 -3.35 -17.55
CA LYS A 31 -4.35 -4.53 -17.15
C LYS A 31 -3.50 -5.81 -17.00
N LEU A 32 -2.19 -5.73 -17.26
CA LEU A 32 -1.28 -6.87 -17.11
C LEU A 32 -1.01 -7.13 -15.63
N THR A 33 -0.71 -8.36 -15.28
CA THR A 33 -0.35 -8.72 -13.91
C THR A 33 1.04 -8.19 -13.55
N HIS A 34 1.27 -7.86 -12.29
CA HIS A 34 2.58 -7.38 -11.83
C HIS A 34 3.71 -8.38 -12.07
N SER A 35 3.41 -9.68 -12.08
CA SER A 35 4.39 -10.73 -12.44
C SER A 35 4.88 -10.64 -13.89
N GLN A 36 4.07 -10.09 -14.79
CA GLN A 36 4.42 -9.91 -16.19
C GLN A 36 5.11 -8.56 -16.45
N THR A 37 4.98 -7.59 -15.55
CA THR A 37 5.41 -6.22 -15.80
C THR A 37 6.62 -5.78 -14.96
N LEU A 38 6.73 -6.20 -13.70
CA LEU A 38 7.69 -5.63 -12.75
C LEU A 38 9.15 -5.83 -13.20
N LEU A 39 9.55 -7.07 -13.50
CA LEU A 39 10.91 -7.37 -13.95
C LEU A 39 11.23 -6.78 -15.34
N PRO A 40 10.34 -6.87 -16.36
CA PRO A 40 10.56 -6.17 -17.63
C PRO A 40 10.70 -4.65 -17.50
N MET A 41 9.93 -4.00 -16.60
CA MET A 41 10.07 -2.57 -16.34
C MET A 41 11.43 -2.25 -15.72
N LEU A 42 11.89 -3.07 -14.78
CA LEU A 42 13.21 -2.92 -14.18
C LEU A 42 14.32 -3.08 -15.22
N ASP A 43 14.27 -4.12 -16.03
CA ASP A 43 15.22 -4.37 -17.12
C ASP A 43 15.29 -3.18 -18.11
N GLU A 44 14.12 -2.63 -18.48
CA GLU A 44 14.05 -1.46 -19.38
C GLU A 44 14.68 -0.21 -18.74
N VAL A 45 14.42 0.03 -17.44
CA VAL A 45 14.98 1.18 -16.72
C VAL A 45 16.50 1.06 -16.64
N ILE A 46 17.02 -0.13 -16.28
CA ILE A 46 18.47 -0.37 -16.23
C ILE A 46 19.12 -0.17 -17.60
N LYS A 47 18.56 -0.75 -18.67
CA LYS A 47 19.08 -0.63 -20.03
C LYS A 47 19.09 0.79 -20.58
N ARG A 48 18.22 1.67 -20.10
CA ARG A 48 18.13 3.08 -20.53
C ARG A 48 18.98 4.02 -19.72
N THR A 49 19.62 3.54 -18.69
CA THR A 49 20.49 4.32 -17.80
C THR A 49 21.90 3.77 -17.85
N SER A 50 22.86 4.51 -17.32
CA SER A 50 24.22 4.01 -17.09
C SER A 50 24.34 3.36 -15.70
N PHE A 51 23.24 2.83 -15.18
CA PHE A 51 23.18 2.28 -13.83
C PHE A 51 23.58 0.79 -13.87
N GLU A 52 24.65 0.46 -13.15
CA GLU A 52 25.05 -0.94 -13.00
C GLU A 52 24.36 -1.52 -11.78
N ILE A 53 23.63 -2.63 -11.96
CA ILE A 53 22.81 -3.22 -10.91
C ILE A 53 23.65 -3.73 -9.73
N GLU A 54 24.90 -4.09 -9.99
CA GLU A 54 25.86 -4.53 -8.98
C GLU A 54 26.27 -3.42 -8.02
N ASP A 55 26.12 -2.17 -8.44
CA ASP A 55 26.51 -0.97 -7.66
C ASP A 55 25.45 -0.50 -6.67
N ILE A 56 24.29 -1.15 -6.60
CA ILE A 56 23.26 -0.75 -5.62
C ILE A 56 23.73 -0.98 -4.18
N ASP A 57 23.26 -0.14 -3.28
CA ASP A 57 23.52 -0.28 -1.83
C ASP A 57 22.40 -1.10 -1.16
N ALA A 58 21.16 -0.99 -1.65
CA ALA A 58 20.02 -1.70 -1.12
C ALA A 58 18.86 -1.79 -2.14
N VAL A 59 17.93 -2.69 -1.88
CA VAL A 59 16.64 -2.80 -2.58
C VAL A 59 15.54 -2.27 -1.67
N ALA A 60 14.85 -1.21 -2.06
CA ALA A 60 13.67 -0.72 -1.35
C ALA A 60 12.39 -1.33 -1.95
N VAL A 61 11.45 -1.68 -1.10
CA VAL A 61 10.19 -2.28 -1.53
C VAL A 61 9.02 -1.85 -0.67
N ALA A 62 7.86 -1.58 -1.30
CA ALA A 62 6.62 -1.38 -0.58
C ALA A 62 6.21 -2.69 0.11
N LYS A 63 6.30 -2.71 1.46
CA LYS A 63 6.10 -3.94 2.26
C LYS A 63 4.62 -4.29 2.49
N GLY A 64 3.72 -3.36 2.24
CA GLY A 64 2.29 -3.46 2.57
C GLY A 64 1.82 -2.33 3.49
N PRO A 65 0.50 -2.21 3.68
CA PRO A 65 -0.58 -3.06 3.15
C PRO A 65 -0.82 -2.89 1.65
N GLY A 66 -1.61 -3.78 1.05
CA GLY A 66 -1.97 -3.67 -0.35
C GLY A 66 -2.56 -4.96 -0.94
N SER A 67 -2.47 -5.07 -2.27
CA SER A 67 -2.86 -6.27 -3.01
C SER A 67 -2.03 -7.48 -2.57
N PHE A 68 -2.69 -8.52 -2.06
CA PHE A 68 -2.04 -9.73 -1.57
C PHE A 68 -1.11 -10.37 -2.62
N THR A 69 -1.57 -10.48 -3.86
CA THR A 69 -0.76 -11.00 -4.98
C THR A 69 0.36 -10.04 -5.33
N GLY A 70 0.06 -8.74 -5.40
CA GLY A 70 1.05 -7.72 -5.71
C GLY A 70 2.19 -7.68 -4.70
N LEU A 71 1.89 -7.65 -3.42
CA LEU A 71 2.89 -7.68 -2.35
C LEU A 71 3.80 -8.90 -2.42
N ARG A 72 3.25 -10.08 -2.73
CA ARG A 72 4.06 -11.29 -2.90
C ARG A 72 5.01 -11.23 -4.09
N ILE A 73 4.54 -10.65 -5.21
CA ILE A 73 5.37 -10.46 -6.41
C ILE A 73 6.52 -9.50 -6.09
N GLY A 74 6.22 -8.33 -5.49
CA GLY A 74 7.23 -7.36 -5.08
C GLY A 74 8.23 -7.94 -4.09
N ALA A 75 7.74 -8.63 -3.06
CA ALA A 75 8.59 -9.28 -2.06
C ALA A 75 9.49 -10.35 -2.66
N ALA A 76 8.95 -11.23 -3.51
CA ALA A 76 9.75 -12.27 -4.17
C ALA A 76 10.83 -11.66 -5.08
N THR A 77 10.49 -10.59 -5.82
CA THR A 77 11.43 -9.87 -6.67
C THR A 77 12.53 -9.21 -5.84
N ALA A 78 12.16 -8.48 -4.78
CA ALA A 78 13.11 -7.80 -3.89
C ALA A 78 14.04 -8.80 -3.20
N LYS A 79 13.50 -9.90 -2.66
CA LYS A 79 14.31 -10.98 -2.04
C LYS A 79 15.27 -11.61 -3.04
N GLY A 80 14.78 -11.94 -4.25
CA GLY A 80 15.62 -12.54 -5.28
C GLY A 80 16.78 -11.64 -5.67
N LEU A 81 16.54 -10.34 -5.83
CA LEU A 81 17.57 -9.34 -6.12
C LEU A 81 18.52 -9.15 -4.93
N GLY A 82 17.99 -9.00 -3.71
CA GLY A 82 18.79 -8.84 -2.50
C GLY A 82 19.73 -10.02 -2.25
N LEU A 83 19.24 -11.23 -2.44
CA LEU A 83 20.07 -12.46 -2.31
C LEU A 83 21.12 -12.55 -3.42
N ALA A 84 20.73 -12.29 -4.68
CA ALA A 84 21.65 -12.40 -5.82
C ALA A 84 22.79 -11.38 -5.77
N LEU A 85 22.53 -10.22 -5.21
CA LEU A 85 23.48 -9.09 -5.16
C LEU A 85 24.12 -8.91 -3.77
N ASP A 86 23.75 -9.72 -2.80
CA ASP A 86 24.17 -9.61 -1.39
C ASP A 86 23.88 -8.21 -0.82
N LYS A 87 22.61 -7.75 -0.99
CA LYS A 87 22.18 -6.41 -0.57
C LYS A 87 20.97 -6.49 0.37
N PRO A 88 20.90 -5.57 1.35
CA PRO A 88 19.78 -5.49 2.28
C PRO A 88 18.49 -5.01 1.60
N ILE A 89 17.37 -5.30 2.24
CA ILE A 89 16.04 -4.83 1.86
C ILE A 89 15.64 -3.68 2.79
N ILE A 90 15.11 -2.61 2.22
CA ILE A 90 14.49 -1.50 2.97
C ILE A 90 12.98 -1.65 2.83
N PRO A 91 12.29 -2.12 3.90
CA PRO A 91 10.83 -2.30 3.88
C PRO A 91 10.12 -0.97 4.13
N VAL A 92 9.45 -0.43 3.13
CA VAL A 92 8.70 0.82 3.25
C VAL A 92 7.21 0.53 3.43
N PRO A 93 6.55 1.03 4.50
CA PRO A 93 5.11 0.93 4.62
C PRO A 93 4.42 1.58 3.42
N THR A 94 3.47 0.87 2.79
CA THR A 94 2.89 1.33 1.51
C THR A 94 2.15 2.66 1.66
N VAL A 95 1.41 2.82 2.75
CA VAL A 95 0.60 4.02 2.99
C VAL A 95 1.50 5.23 3.26
N ASP A 96 2.63 5.01 3.97
CA ASP A 96 3.66 6.03 4.22
C ASP A 96 4.31 6.49 2.90
N GLY A 97 4.71 5.54 2.05
CA GLY A 97 5.26 5.83 0.72
C GLY A 97 4.28 6.61 -0.16
N LEU A 98 2.98 6.27 -0.08
CA LEU A 98 1.94 6.99 -0.80
C LEU A 98 1.77 8.42 -0.25
N ALA A 99 1.79 8.61 1.07
CA ALA A 99 1.73 9.93 1.72
C ALA A 99 2.95 10.80 1.36
N TYR A 100 4.13 10.20 1.27
CA TYR A 100 5.38 10.90 1.02
C TYR A 100 5.43 11.63 -0.34
N GLN A 101 4.56 11.25 -1.30
CA GLN A 101 4.42 11.96 -2.57
C GLN A 101 4.00 13.42 -2.42
N LEU A 102 3.36 13.77 -1.32
CA LEU A 102 2.91 15.13 -1.02
C LEU A 102 3.91 15.87 -0.11
N PHE A 103 5.20 15.58 -0.30
CA PHE A 103 6.29 16.17 0.46
C PHE A 103 6.13 17.68 0.65
N GLY A 104 6.30 18.13 1.89
CA GLY A 104 6.30 19.54 2.26
C GLY A 104 4.92 20.18 2.45
N THR A 105 3.81 19.46 2.21
CA THR A 105 2.49 20.02 2.52
C THR A 105 2.23 20.03 4.03
N SER A 106 1.74 21.16 4.55
CA SER A 106 1.32 21.28 5.94
C SER A 106 -0.12 20.79 6.19
N MET A 107 -0.88 20.51 5.12
CA MET A 107 -2.22 19.92 5.23
C MET A 107 -2.15 18.49 5.70
N ILE A 108 -3.25 17.98 6.27
CA ILE A 108 -3.35 16.56 6.58
C ILE A 108 -3.38 15.77 5.26
N ILE A 109 -2.55 14.75 5.18
CA ILE A 109 -2.50 13.82 4.06
C ILE A 109 -3.21 12.54 4.49
N CYS A 110 -4.23 12.12 3.73
CA CYS A 110 -4.96 10.89 3.94
C CYS A 110 -4.88 10.00 2.69
N PRO A 111 -3.89 9.11 2.62
CA PRO A 111 -3.90 8.04 1.63
C PRO A 111 -5.09 7.12 1.86
N MET A 112 -5.76 6.71 0.79
CA MET A 112 -6.85 5.74 0.82
C MET A 112 -6.64 4.69 -0.27
N MET A 113 -6.26 3.47 0.12
CA MET A 113 -6.20 2.33 -0.79
C MET A 113 -7.45 1.45 -0.59
N ASP A 114 -8.12 1.07 -1.67
CA ASP A 114 -9.35 0.27 -1.58
C ASP A 114 -9.07 -1.13 -1.02
N ALA A 115 -9.53 -1.39 0.19
CA ALA A 115 -9.45 -2.69 0.85
C ALA A 115 -10.73 -3.54 0.66
N ARG A 116 -11.64 -3.13 -0.22
CA ARG A 116 -12.96 -3.72 -0.47
C ARG A 116 -13.92 -3.61 0.72
N ARG A 117 -15.21 -3.85 0.48
CA ARG A 117 -16.27 -3.89 1.50
C ARG A 117 -16.36 -2.60 2.33
N LYS A 118 -16.28 -1.43 1.68
CA LYS A 118 -16.26 -0.11 2.33
C LYS A 118 -15.15 0.08 3.36
N GLN A 119 -14.03 -0.59 3.17
CA GLN A 119 -12.82 -0.41 3.97
C GLN A 119 -11.68 0.09 3.12
N VAL A 120 -10.76 0.81 3.76
CA VAL A 120 -9.54 1.33 3.16
C VAL A 120 -8.33 0.97 4.00
N TYR A 121 -7.19 0.81 3.35
CA TYR A 121 -5.91 0.95 4.03
C TYR A 121 -5.58 2.44 4.02
N THR A 122 -5.35 3.00 5.18
CA THR A 122 -5.17 4.44 5.38
C THR A 122 -4.27 4.73 6.58
N GLY A 123 -3.85 5.95 6.71
CA GLY A 123 -3.14 6.55 7.83
C GLY A 123 -3.25 8.07 7.67
N PHE A 124 -2.86 8.85 8.67
CA PHE A 124 -2.91 10.29 8.59
C PHE A 124 -1.51 10.85 8.80
N TYR A 125 -1.12 11.76 7.94
CA TYR A 125 0.24 12.29 7.89
C TYR A 125 0.21 13.80 7.71
N ARG A 126 1.32 14.44 8.03
CA ARG A 126 1.56 15.86 7.80
C ARG A 126 3.06 16.09 7.67
N PHE A 127 3.47 17.10 6.93
CA PHE A 127 4.85 17.55 6.96
C PHE A 127 5.02 18.75 7.89
N GLU A 128 6.04 18.70 8.73
CA GLU A 128 6.58 19.82 9.49
C GLU A 128 7.96 20.15 8.92
N GLY A 129 8.01 21.12 8.02
CA GLY A 129 9.18 21.35 7.19
C GLY A 129 9.44 20.18 6.23
N SER A 130 10.56 19.51 6.36
CA SER A 130 10.92 18.33 5.59
C SER A 130 10.63 17.00 6.29
N GLU A 131 10.16 17.03 7.54
CA GLU A 131 9.90 15.84 8.33
C GLU A 131 8.44 15.41 8.20
N MET A 132 8.21 14.16 7.79
CA MET A 132 6.87 13.57 7.78
C MET A 132 6.49 13.14 9.19
N LYS A 133 5.43 13.72 9.74
CA LYS A 133 4.81 13.33 11.01
C LYS A 133 3.65 12.37 10.76
N VAL A 134 3.67 11.26 11.46
CA VAL A 134 2.59 10.28 11.48
C VAL A 134 1.59 10.71 12.55
N LEU A 135 0.41 11.20 12.13
CA LEU A 135 -0.70 11.54 13.03
C LEU A 135 -1.51 10.31 13.40
N LYS A 136 -1.56 9.34 12.49
CA LYS A 136 -2.16 8.02 12.66
C LYS A 136 -1.40 7.01 11.82
N GLU A 137 -0.96 5.94 12.48
CA GLU A 137 -0.30 4.81 11.83
C GLU A 137 -1.19 4.14 10.78
N GLN A 138 -0.55 3.52 9.78
CA GLN A 138 -1.29 2.80 8.76
C GLN A 138 -2.17 1.69 9.37
N CYS A 139 -3.41 1.61 8.92
CA CYS A 139 -4.38 0.64 9.39
C CYS A 139 -5.41 0.28 8.31
N ALA A 140 -6.18 -0.77 8.57
CA ALA A 140 -7.39 -1.09 7.81
C ALA A 140 -8.61 -0.66 8.62
N GLN A 141 -9.42 0.24 8.07
CA GLN A 141 -10.65 0.70 8.74
C GLN A 141 -11.75 1.04 7.73
N SER A 142 -12.97 1.30 8.22
CA SER A 142 -14.07 1.72 7.36
C SER A 142 -13.82 3.12 6.79
N VAL A 143 -14.41 3.41 5.62
CA VAL A 143 -14.40 4.78 5.05
C VAL A 143 -15.08 5.74 6.03
N GLU A 144 -16.21 5.34 6.61
CA GLU A 144 -16.96 6.15 7.57
C GLU A 144 -16.13 6.53 8.79
N ASP A 145 -15.47 5.57 9.45
CA ASP A 145 -14.59 5.85 10.61
C ASP A 145 -13.42 6.75 10.22
N THR A 146 -12.87 6.57 9.00
CA THR A 146 -11.80 7.41 8.47
C THR A 146 -12.25 8.87 8.39
N LEU A 147 -13.42 9.12 7.80
CA LEU A 147 -13.94 10.48 7.62
C LEU A 147 -14.37 11.11 8.96
N ILE A 148 -14.96 10.33 9.87
CA ILE A 148 -15.31 10.82 11.21
C ILE A 148 -14.07 11.32 11.94
N GLN A 149 -13.00 10.53 11.96
CA GLN A 149 -11.74 10.90 12.63
C GLN A 149 -11.07 12.11 11.99
N LEU A 150 -11.12 12.24 10.65
CA LEU A 150 -10.57 13.41 9.95
C LEU A 150 -11.35 14.68 10.26
N MET A 151 -12.67 14.60 10.43
CA MET A 151 -13.50 15.74 10.80
C MET A 151 -13.15 16.32 12.18
N GLU A 152 -12.60 15.50 13.11
CA GLU A 152 -12.17 15.97 14.42
C GLU A 152 -11.02 16.99 14.35
N TYR A 153 -10.19 16.92 13.30
CA TYR A 153 -9.11 17.91 13.08
C TYR A 153 -9.64 19.26 12.61
N ASN A 154 -10.78 19.31 11.95
CA ASN A 154 -11.38 20.52 11.39
C ASN A 154 -10.42 21.34 10.51
N GLU A 155 -9.62 20.64 9.69
CA GLU A 155 -8.60 21.20 8.80
C GLU A 155 -8.72 20.61 7.39
N PRO A 156 -8.17 21.27 6.35
CA PRO A 156 -8.11 20.71 5.00
C PRO A 156 -7.31 19.41 4.95
N VAL A 157 -7.85 18.43 4.23
CA VAL A 157 -7.28 17.10 4.04
C VAL A 157 -7.06 16.83 2.56
N VAL A 158 -5.84 16.42 2.20
CA VAL A 158 -5.53 15.96 0.84
C VAL A 158 -5.68 14.45 0.76
N PHE A 159 -6.60 14.00 -0.09
CA PHE A 159 -6.88 12.60 -0.35
C PHE A 159 -6.15 12.11 -1.61
N LEU A 160 -5.54 10.94 -1.54
CA LEU A 160 -4.85 10.26 -2.64
C LEU A 160 -4.98 8.74 -2.51
N GLY A 161 -4.70 8.01 -3.59
CA GLY A 161 -4.81 6.56 -3.62
C GLY A 161 -5.97 6.05 -4.46
N ASP A 162 -5.99 4.76 -4.70
CA ASP A 162 -6.97 4.10 -5.59
C ASP A 162 -8.37 3.94 -4.95
N GLY A 163 -8.48 4.10 -3.64
CA GLY A 163 -9.76 4.17 -2.94
C GLY A 163 -10.48 5.51 -3.16
N VAL A 164 -9.74 6.59 -3.45
CA VAL A 164 -10.35 7.92 -3.60
C VAL A 164 -11.41 7.98 -4.71
N PRO A 165 -11.18 7.50 -5.93
CA PRO A 165 -12.24 7.49 -6.95
C PRO A 165 -13.46 6.66 -6.57
N VAL A 166 -13.28 5.62 -5.76
CA VAL A 166 -14.37 4.72 -5.34
C VAL A 166 -15.27 5.39 -4.33
N TYR A 167 -14.71 6.20 -3.42
CA TYR A 167 -15.41 6.80 -2.29
C TYR A 167 -15.53 8.32 -2.39
N LYS A 168 -15.27 8.90 -3.56
CA LYS A 168 -15.22 10.35 -3.76
C LYS A 168 -16.49 11.08 -3.35
N GLU A 169 -17.64 10.52 -3.68
CA GLU A 169 -18.96 11.11 -3.35
C GLU A 169 -19.15 11.12 -1.82
N GLU A 170 -18.84 10.02 -1.13
CA GLU A 170 -18.94 9.89 0.31
C GLU A 170 -17.97 10.85 1.04
N ILE A 171 -16.75 11.03 0.50
CA ILE A 171 -15.77 12.00 1.01
C ILE A 171 -16.32 13.43 0.88
N LEU A 172 -16.85 13.80 -0.28
CA LEU A 172 -17.39 15.15 -0.52
C LEU A 172 -18.64 15.43 0.33
N GLU A 173 -19.53 14.45 0.47
CA GLU A 173 -20.72 14.58 1.31
C GLU A 173 -20.36 14.85 2.77
N LYS A 174 -19.34 14.16 3.28
CA LYS A 174 -18.95 14.24 4.69
C LYS A 174 -18.05 15.43 5.00
N MET A 175 -17.07 15.72 4.13
CA MET A 175 -16.00 16.70 4.40
C MET A 175 -16.18 18.03 3.66
N GLY A 176 -17.03 18.08 2.63
CA GLY A 176 -17.29 19.32 1.88
C GLY A 176 -16.01 20.01 1.40
N ASP A 177 -15.89 21.29 1.71
CA ASP A 177 -14.76 22.14 1.29
C ASP A 177 -13.42 21.79 1.95
N LEU A 178 -13.42 20.95 2.98
CA LEU A 178 -12.19 20.45 3.61
C LEU A 178 -11.53 19.34 2.78
N ALA A 179 -12.26 18.72 1.84
CA ALA A 179 -11.73 17.66 0.99
C ALA A 179 -10.98 18.22 -0.23
N ILE A 180 -9.70 17.93 -0.31
CA ILE A 180 -8.83 18.24 -1.45
C ILE A 180 -8.37 16.91 -2.07
N PHE A 181 -8.37 16.83 -3.39
CA PHE A 181 -7.95 15.61 -4.08
C PHE A 181 -6.62 15.83 -4.79
N ALA A 182 -5.67 14.92 -4.55
CA ALA A 182 -4.38 14.96 -5.23
C ALA A 182 -4.55 14.86 -6.75
N PRO A 183 -3.78 15.60 -7.53
CA PRO A 183 -3.83 15.57 -8.99
C PRO A 183 -3.30 14.23 -9.54
N ALA A 184 -3.54 13.97 -10.84
CA ALA A 184 -3.26 12.69 -11.48
C ALA A 184 -1.81 12.18 -11.31
N HIS A 185 -0.83 13.08 -11.26
CA HIS A 185 0.57 12.71 -11.10
C HIS A 185 0.95 12.30 -9.67
N ALA A 186 0.11 12.59 -8.67
CA ALA A 186 0.39 12.36 -7.25
C ALA A 186 -0.69 11.51 -6.54
N ASN A 187 -1.59 10.85 -7.28
CA ASN A 187 -2.72 10.13 -6.71
C ASN A 187 -2.60 8.59 -6.77
N ARG A 188 -1.45 8.06 -7.17
CA ARG A 188 -1.15 6.62 -7.24
C ARG A 188 0.24 6.37 -6.66
N GLN A 189 0.52 5.11 -6.33
CA GLN A 189 1.82 4.67 -5.88
C GLN A 189 2.91 5.00 -6.90
N ARG A 190 4.07 5.44 -6.41
CA ARG A 190 5.25 5.75 -7.21
C ARG A 190 6.51 5.26 -6.50
N ALA A 191 7.32 4.50 -7.22
CA ALA A 191 8.57 3.99 -6.68
C ALA A 191 9.55 5.12 -6.29
N ALA A 192 9.51 6.27 -6.97
CA ALA A 192 10.31 7.42 -6.58
C ALA A 192 10.00 7.91 -5.16
N ALA A 193 8.72 7.99 -4.77
CA ALA A 193 8.33 8.40 -3.42
C ALA A 193 8.73 7.36 -2.37
N VAL A 194 8.50 6.07 -2.67
CA VAL A 194 8.95 4.95 -1.82
C VAL A 194 10.46 5.00 -1.61
N GLY A 195 11.22 5.23 -2.68
CA GLY A 195 12.68 5.26 -2.63
C GLY A 195 13.24 6.46 -1.87
N THR A 196 12.62 7.64 -2.01
CA THR A 196 13.03 8.82 -1.25
C THR A 196 12.79 8.62 0.25
N LEU A 197 11.65 8.02 0.64
CA LEU A 197 11.39 7.66 2.04
C LEU A 197 12.35 6.54 2.49
N ALA A 198 12.67 5.58 1.63
CA ALA A 198 13.63 4.52 1.91
C ALA A 198 15.04 5.06 2.21
N GLN A 199 15.47 6.14 1.59
CA GLN A 199 16.74 6.79 1.92
C GLN A 199 16.78 7.29 3.37
N VAL A 200 15.65 7.85 3.84
CA VAL A 200 15.51 8.26 5.24
C VAL A 200 15.62 7.05 6.17
N TYR A 201 14.95 5.95 5.83
CA TYR A 201 15.01 4.71 6.63
C TYR A 201 16.40 4.09 6.62
N PHE A 202 17.06 4.06 5.46
CA PHE A 202 18.41 3.54 5.33
C PHE A 202 19.42 4.32 6.18
N ALA A 203 19.33 5.65 6.17
CA ALA A 203 20.16 6.52 7.01
C ALA A 203 19.93 6.31 8.52
N GLN A 204 18.72 5.87 8.90
CA GLN A 204 18.34 5.51 10.27
C GLN A 204 18.70 4.07 10.65
N GLY A 205 19.28 3.29 9.73
CA GLY A 205 19.60 1.87 9.95
C GLY A 205 18.37 0.95 9.89
N ILE A 206 17.26 1.40 9.31
CA ILE A 206 16.02 0.63 9.14
C ILE A 206 16.10 -0.15 7.84
N TYR A 207 16.67 -1.32 7.90
CA TYR A 207 16.73 -2.31 6.81
C TYR A 207 16.92 -3.70 7.40
N GLU A 208 16.66 -4.71 6.62
CA GLU A 208 16.75 -6.12 7.03
C GLU A 208 17.42 -6.97 5.94
N SER A 209 17.82 -8.18 6.29
CA SER A 209 18.39 -9.11 5.32
C SER A 209 17.31 -9.56 4.33
N ALA A 210 17.73 -9.93 3.11
CA ALA A 210 16.80 -10.44 2.12
C ALA A 210 16.12 -11.75 2.59
N ASP A 211 16.76 -12.55 3.43
CA ASP A 211 16.18 -13.78 3.98
C ASP A 211 15.05 -13.49 4.99
N GLU A 212 15.19 -12.47 5.80
CA GLU A 212 14.25 -12.14 6.88
C GLU A 212 13.03 -11.35 6.37
N PHE A 213 13.19 -10.59 5.28
CA PHE A 213 12.12 -9.77 4.76
C PHE A 213 10.83 -10.56 4.49
N VAL A 214 9.71 -10.06 5.01
CA VAL A 214 8.36 -10.55 4.75
C VAL A 214 7.39 -9.40 4.52
N PRO A 215 6.44 -9.50 3.57
CA PRO A 215 5.43 -8.48 3.39
C PRO A 215 4.45 -8.44 4.56
N GLU A 216 3.93 -7.24 4.83
CA GLU A 216 2.97 -6.98 5.90
C GLU A 216 1.54 -7.06 5.40
N TYR A 217 0.72 -7.89 6.05
CA TYR A 217 -0.68 -8.05 5.72
C TYR A 217 -1.56 -7.54 6.87
N LEU A 218 -2.15 -6.36 6.73
CA LEU A 218 -3.09 -5.82 7.72
C LEU A 218 -4.45 -6.54 7.71
N ARG A 219 -4.72 -7.35 6.70
CA ARG A 219 -5.92 -8.20 6.59
C ARG A 219 -5.54 -9.58 6.09
N LYS A 220 -6.22 -10.59 6.58
CA LYS A 220 -6.12 -11.96 6.05
C LYS A 220 -6.53 -11.98 4.57
N SER A 221 -5.94 -12.87 3.79
CA SER A 221 -6.33 -13.07 2.40
C SER A 221 -7.81 -13.44 2.28
N GLN A 222 -8.39 -13.25 1.09
CA GLN A 222 -9.79 -13.64 0.85
C GLN A 222 -9.99 -15.14 1.10
N ALA A 223 -9.06 -15.98 0.65
CA ALA A 223 -9.13 -17.42 0.84
C ALA A 223 -9.05 -17.85 2.31
N GLU A 224 -8.24 -17.18 3.12
CA GLU A 224 -8.17 -17.45 4.57
C GLU A 224 -9.48 -17.07 5.27
N ARG A 225 -10.07 -15.94 4.91
CA ARG A 225 -11.36 -15.50 5.45
C ARG A 225 -12.50 -16.41 5.07
N GLU A 226 -12.59 -16.81 3.80
CA GLU A 226 -13.61 -17.75 3.30
C GLU A 226 -13.48 -19.12 3.99
N ARG A 227 -12.25 -19.55 4.28
CA ARG A 227 -12.00 -20.79 5.02
C ARG A 227 -12.43 -20.70 6.47
N GLU A 228 -12.25 -19.55 7.13
CA GLU A 228 -12.74 -19.32 8.50
C GLU A 228 -14.25 -19.23 8.54
N GLU A 229 -14.88 -18.50 7.61
CA GLU A 229 -16.33 -18.40 7.49
C GLU A 229 -16.98 -19.78 7.24
N SER A 230 -16.35 -20.64 6.43
CA SER A 230 -16.83 -22.00 6.19
C SER A 230 -16.58 -22.97 7.35
N SER A 231 -15.68 -22.63 8.28
CA SER A 231 -15.37 -23.45 9.47
C SER A 231 -16.24 -23.10 10.69
N ILE A 232 -17.06 -22.07 10.61
CA ILE A 232 -18.03 -21.73 11.68
C ILE A 232 -19.14 -22.76 11.62
N PRO A 233 -19.38 -23.59 12.68
CA PRO A 233 -20.52 -24.51 12.71
C PRO A 233 -21.80 -23.72 12.57
N LEU A 234 -22.68 -24.14 11.64
CA LEU A 234 -24.04 -23.60 11.57
C LEU A 234 -24.66 -23.69 12.96
N PRO A 235 -25.29 -22.62 13.47
CA PRO A 235 -26.02 -22.71 14.74
C PRO A 235 -27.00 -23.86 14.62
N LEU A 236 -26.95 -24.80 15.57
CA LEU A 236 -27.88 -25.91 15.69
C LEU A 236 -29.31 -25.34 15.59
N ALA A 237 -29.90 -25.48 14.41
CA ALA A 237 -31.31 -25.19 14.25
C ALA A 237 -32.05 -26.02 15.30
N CYS A 238 -32.69 -25.34 16.23
CA CYS A 238 -33.55 -25.92 17.23
C CYS A 238 -34.63 -26.76 16.49
N TRP A 239 -34.47 -28.07 16.48
CA TRP A 239 -35.53 -28.99 16.10
C TRP A 239 -36.60 -28.94 17.17
N CYS A 240 -37.41 -27.89 17.15
CA CYS A 240 -38.69 -27.91 17.88
C CYS A 240 -39.60 -28.88 17.18
N SER A 241 -39.82 -30.02 17.84
CA SER A 241 -40.77 -31.05 17.59
C SER A 241 -42.14 -30.50 17.10
N ALA A 242 -42.48 -30.83 15.85
CA ALA A 242 -43.87 -30.77 15.43
C ALA A 242 -44.67 -31.92 16.10
N PRO A 243 -45.85 -31.69 16.65
CA PRO A 243 -46.64 -32.76 17.24
C PRO A 243 -47.16 -33.66 16.12
N VAL A 244 -46.92 -34.96 16.30
CA VAL A 244 -47.49 -36.03 15.47
C VAL A 244 -48.99 -36.07 15.73
N ASN A 245 -49.79 -35.68 14.75
CA ASN A 245 -51.22 -35.84 14.78
C ASN A 245 -51.54 -37.26 14.30
N VAL A 246 -51.95 -38.14 15.24
CA VAL A 246 -52.38 -39.50 14.96
C VAL A 246 -53.91 -39.42 14.66
N PRO A 247 -54.38 -39.85 13.49
CA PRO A 247 -55.80 -39.95 13.26
C PRO A 247 -56.34 -41.25 13.90
N SER A 248 -57.28 -41.13 14.83
CA SER A 248 -58.07 -42.23 15.33
C SER A 248 -59.19 -42.54 14.33
N ARG A 249 -59.19 -43.76 13.86
CA ARG A 249 -60.20 -44.52 13.10
C ARG A 249 -60.83 -43.89 11.88
#